data_a4e219a61c678f73c99605ce3dc39ac3
#
_entry.id   a4e219a61c678f73c99605ce3dc39ac3
#
_cell.length_a   1.000
_cell.length_b   1.000
_cell.length_c   1.000
_cell.angle_alpha   90.00
_cell.angle_beta   90.00
_cell.angle_gamma   90.00
#
_symmetry.space_group_name_H-M   'P 1'
#
loop_
_entity.id
_entity.type
_entity.pdbx_description
1 polymer ?
#
loop_
_entity_poly.entity_id
_entity_poly.type
_entity_poly.pdbx_seq_one_letter_code
_entity_poly.pdbx_strand_id
1 'polypeptide(L)'
;ATNLQLTLARHPPALHGLGPLSNYLRRQSMVTVVDQLLMGLRVAWLCQSEAMWAELAFEARAVGLGDREIRQVAGGPDAGWGDWDGTVLRAADEIYRDSFLSDDSWQRMATRYDAQQLLDVIFSGAEFIMLSMMANSFGVQPDDRFPDRFPVDVEYQPLMARSASARLSEARLEPIEREDWSTEVRELLDPAGTGGAVLNLYATLARHPTFFRPRAVQSAYIRTGATLSDRDREILILRIGWLCGSEYEWSQHVRVARRIGMSADEILDVAVGATASRWSRFEADLLRATDELHHQDTVSDATWSALSNRYDTGQLIDMVITVAGYRMVSIALNSLGTQLEPGRPRFPDVARQ
;
A
#
# COMPACT_ATOMS: atom_id res chain seq x y z
N ALA A 1 -8.98 11.06 -18.81
CA ALA A 1 -7.83 10.59 -18.03
C ALA A 1 -7.33 11.73 -17.16
N THR A 2 -6.83 11.43 -15.97
CA THR A 2 -6.15 12.39 -15.08
C THR A 2 -4.68 12.51 -15.44
N ASN A 3 -3.98 13.53 -14.92
CA ASN A 3 -2.55 13.71 -15.18
C ASN A 3 -1.73 12.50 -14.70
N LEU A 4 -2.10 11.85 -13.57
CA LEU A 4 -1.45 10.61 -13.13
C LEU A 4 -1.67 9.47 -14.15
N GLN A 5 -2.89 9.28 -14.64
CA GLN A 5 -3.18 8.27 -15.67
C GLN A 5 -2.41 8.52 -16.97
N LEU A 6 -2.29 9.78 -17.39
CA LEU A 6 -1.49 10.17 -18.57
C LEU A 6 0.01 9.91 -18.36
N THR A 7 0.50 10.12 -17.14
CA THR A 7 1.88 9.79 -16.77
C THR A 7 2.12 8.28 -16.82
N LEU A 8 1.23 7.48 -16.22
CA LEU A 8 1.30 6.02 -16.27
C LEU A 8 1.14 5.45 -17.68
N ALA A 9 0.44 6.15 -18.59
CA ALA A 9 0.32 5.74 -20.00
C ALA A 9 1.66 5.73 -20.75
N ARG A 10 2.72 6.36 -20.19
CA ARG A 10 4.09 6.23 -20.71
C ARG A 10 4.67 4.83 -20.50
N HIS A 11 4.08 4.05 -19.58
CA HIS A 11 4.38 2.65 -19.35
C HIS A 11 3.07 1.83 -19.35
N PRO A 12 2.50 1.49 -20.51
CA PRO A 12 1.19 0.84 -20.61
C PRO A 12 1.01 -0.41 -19.75
N PRO A 13 2.03 -1.28 -19.55
CA PRO A 13 1.89 -2.43 -18.66
C PRO A 13 1.50 -2.04 -17.22
N ALA A 14 2.03 -0.92 -16.69
CA ALA A 14 1.67 -0.40 -15.37
C ALA A 14 0.19 0.00 -15.31
N LEU A 15 -0.27 0.75 -16.30
CA LEU A 15 -1.67 1.19 -16.37
C LEU A 15 -2.63 -0.01 -16.44
N HIS A 16 -2.30 -1.04 -17.23
CA HIS A 16 -3.09 -2.27 -17.33
C HIS A 16 -3.06 -3.09 -16.03
N GLY A 17 -1.91 -3.14 -15.36
CA GLY A 17 -1.73 -3.89 -14.11
C GLY A 17 -2.46 -3.27 -12.94
N LEU A 18 -2.44 -1.94 -12.82
CA LEU A 18 -3.06 -1.22 -11.70
C LEU A 18 -4.54 -0.93 -11.91
N GLY A 19 -4.95 -0.68 -13.16
CA GLY A 19 -6.29 -0.22 -13.49
C GLY A 19 -7.45 -1.06 -12.94
N PRO A 20 -7.42 -2.39 -13.00
CA PRO A 20 -8.50 -3.23 -12.49
C PRO A 20 -8.78 -3.05 -10.99
N LEU A 21 -7.74 -3.00 -10.14
CA LEU A 21 -7.92 -2.80 -8.70
C LEU A 21 -8.40 -1.38 -8.40
N SER A 22 -7.79 -0.36 -8.98
CA SER A 22 -8.21 1.04 -8.83
C SER A 22 -9.66 1.24 -9.25
N ASN A 23 -10.09 0.63 -10.37
CA ASN A 23 -11.47 0.70 -10.82
C ASN A 23 -12.43 -0.01 -9.86
N TYR A 24 -12.02 -1.18 -9.33
CA TYR A 24 -12.81 -1.91 -8.33
C TYR A 24 -13.02 -1.05 -7.08
N LEU A 25 -11.93 -0.58 -6.46
CA LEU A 25 -12.00 0.19 -5.20
C LEU A 25 -12.81 1.49 -5.36
N ARG A 26 -12.69 2.17 -6.48
CA ARG A 26 -13.42 3.43 -6.72
C ARG A 26 -14.88 3.26 -7.13
N ARG A 27 -15.29 2.13 -7.72
CA ARG A 27 -16.63 1.99 -8.36
C ARG A 27 -17.44 0.80 -7.89
N GLN A 28 -16.80 -0.21 -7.31
CA GLN A 28 -17.45 -1.49 -6.97
C GLN A 28 -17.25 -1.86 -5.51
N SER A 29 -16.39 -1.16 -4.78
CA SER A 29 -16.23 -1.31 -3.35
C SER A 29 -17.56 -1.07 -2.63
N MET A 30 -17.78 -1.84 -1.58
CA MET A 30 -18.98 -1.74 -0.75
C MET A 30 -18.86 -0.69 0.37
N VAL A 31 -17.72 -0.01 0.48
CA VAL A 31 -17.52 1.15 1.37
C VAL A 31 -18.25 2.35 0.81
N THR A 32 -18.89 3.14 1.64
CA THR A 32 -19.61 4.33 1.16
C THR A 32 -18.66 5.31 0.47
N VAL A 33 -19.12 5.97 -0.58
CA VAL A 33 -18.31 6.94 -1.33
C VAL A 33 -17.81 8.06 -0.44
N VAL A 34 -18.62 8.51 0.53
CA VAL A 34 -18.22 9.56 1.48
C VAL A 34 -17.06 9.09 2.35
N ASP A 35 -17.12 7.88 2.90
CA ASP A 35 -16.05 7.35 3.74
C ASP A 35 -14.75 7.15 2.94
N GLN A 36 -14.85 6.68 1.69
CA GLN A 36 -13.68 6.58 0.80
C GLN A 36 -13.06 7.96 0.53
N LEU A 37 -13.87 8.99 0.28
CA LEU A 37 -13.38 10.33 0.00
C LEU A 37 -12.79 11.02 1.23
N LEU A 38 -13.38 10.84 2.42
CA LEU A 38 -12.79 11.32 3.67
C LEU A 38 -11.42 10.67 3.91
N MET A 39 -11.32 9.35 3.75
CA MET A 39 -10.06 8.62 3.88
C MET A 39 -9.04 9.06 2.82
N GLY A 40 -9.45 9.15 1.56
CA GLY A 40 -8.57 9.57 0.47
C GLY A 40 -8.05 10.99 0.62
N LEU A 41 -8.89 11.95 0.97
CA LEU A 41 -8.49 13.33 1.25
C LEU A 41 -7.51 13.38 2.43
N ARG A 42 -7.78 12.63 3.52
CA ARG A 42 -6.87 12.58 4.65
C ARG A 42 -5.50 12.02 4.26
N VAL A 43 -5.47 10.93 3.51
CA VAL A 43 -4.23 10.34 2.99
C VAL A 43 -3.49 11.30 2.04
N ALA A 44 -4.20 11.96 1.12
CA ALA A 44 -3.60 12.93 0.22
C ALA A 44 -2.95 14.10 0.98
N TRP A 45 -3.60 14.59 2.06
CA TRP A 45 -3.03 15.58 2.96
C TRP A 45 -1.80 15.06 3.69
N LEU A 46 -1.84 13.84 4.23
CA LEU A 46 -0.71 13.24 4.96
C LEU A 46 0.50 13.00 4.06
N CYS A 47 0.27 12.51 2.84
CA CYS A 47 1.31 12.32 1.82
C CYS A 47 1.77 13.63 1.15
N GLN A 48 1.16 14.77 1.48
CA GLN A 48 1.40 16.06 0.80
C GLN A 48 1.26 15.95 -0.73
N SER A 49 0.25 15.21 -1.19
CA SER A 49 -0.02 14.98 -2.62
C SER A 49 -1.11 15.92 -3.12
N GLU A 50 -0.71 17.09 -3.62
CA GLU A 50 -1.66 18.12 -4.08
C GLU A 50 -2.46 17.65 -5.30
N ALA A 51 -1.87 16.85 -6.19
CA ALA A 51 -2.56 16.28 -7.34
C ALA A 51 -3.72 15.36 -6.90
N MET A 52 -3.49 14.50 -5.90
CA MET A 52 -4.52 13.63 -5.36
C MET A 52 -5.57 14.41 -4.56
N TRP A 53 -5.15 15.38 -3.77
CA TRP A 53 -6.07 16.26 -3.05
C TRP A 53 -7.04 16.97 -3.99
N ALA A 54 -6.55 17.57 -5.06
CA ALA A 54 -7.37 18.32 -6.02
C ALA A 54 -8.44 17.44 -6.67
N GLU A 55 -8.08 16.24 -7.12
CA GLU A 55 -9.00 15.27 -7.70
C GLU A 55 -10.07 14.84 -6.68
N LEU A 56 -9.65 14.45 -5.47
CA LEU A 56 -10.55 13.95 -4.43
C LEU A 56 -11.47 15.04 -3.86
N ALA A 57 -10.99 16.29 -3.73
CA ALA A 57 -11.82 17.41 -3.30
C ALA A 57 -12.92 17.73 -4.33
N PHE A 58 -12.59 17.66 -5.61
CA PHE A 58 -13.60 17.79 -6.68
C PHE A 58 -14.66 16.69 -6.60
N GLU A 59 -14.26 15.43 -6.42
CA GLU A 59 -15.19 14.31 -6.27
C GLU A 59 -16.03 14.44 -4.97
N ALA A 60 -15.43 14.89 -3.88
CA ALA A 60 -16.11 15.08 -2.60
C ALA A 60 -17.25 16.09 -2.71
N ARG A 61 -17.05 17.19 -3.44
CA ARG A 61 -18.13 18.15 -3.72
C ARG A 61 -19.27 17.55 -4.56
N ALA A 62 -18.90 16.71 -5.52
CA ALA A 62 -19.91 16.07 -6.38
C ALA A 62 -20.87 15.14 -5.61
N VAL A 63 -20.45 14.64 -4.43
CA VAL A 63 -21.27 13.81 -3.53
C VAL A 63 -21.83 14.59 -2.34
N GLY A 64 -21.62 15.91 -2.28
CA GLY A 64 -22.26 16.80 -1.31
C GLY A 64 -21.43 17.19 -0.09
N LEU A 65 -20.12 16.84 -0.02
CA LEU A 65 -19.25 17.42 1.02
C LEU A 65 -19.03 18.91 0.73
N GLY A 66 -19.24 19.73 1.75
CA GLY A 66 -19.03 21.17 1.65
C GLY A 66 -17.55 21.56 1.79
N ASP A 67 -17.22 22.81 1.38
CA ASP A 67 -15.86 23.34 1.48
C ASP A 67 -15.32 23.30 2.91
N ARG A 68 -16.18 23.50 3.91
CA ARG A 68 -15.82 23.42 5.31
C ARG A 68 -15.37 22.01 5.69
N GLU A 69 -16.12 20.99 5.27
CA GLU A 69 -15.83 19.59 5.59
C GLU A 69 -14.54 19.14 4.90
N ILE A 70 -14.39 19.43 3.60
CA ILE A 70 -13.16 19.12 2.84
C ILE A 70 -11.95 19.73 3.54
N ARG A 71 -12.03 20.99 3.94
CA ARG A 71 -10.95 21.69 4.67
C ARG A 71 -10.70 21.10 6.06
N GLN A 72 -11.74 20.69 6.77
CA GLN A 72 -11.68 20.10 8.09
C GLN A 72 -10.94 18.75 8.10
N VAL A 73 -10.94 18.00 6.97
CA VAL A 73 -10.17 16.75 6.81
C VAL A 73 -8.68 16.97 7.07
N ALA A 74 -8.11 18.10 6.65
CA ALA A 74 -6.70 18.42 6.89
C ALA A 74 -6.36 18.50 8.39
N GLY A 75 -7.31 18.95 9.22
CA GLY A 75 -7.18 19.01 10.69
C GLY A 75 -7.22 17.64 11.39
N GLY A 76 -7.56 16.57 10.67
CA GLY A 76 -7.56 15.19 11.18
C GLY A 76 -8.78 14.80 11.99
N PRO A 77 -8.74 13.62 12.63
CA PRO A 77 -9.91 13.01 13.29
C PRO A 77 -10.47 13.82 14.46
N ASP A 78 -9.65 14.64 15.10
CA ASP A 78 -10.03 15.41 16.30
C ASP A 78 -10.49 16.85 15.94
N ALA A 79 -10.69 17.17 14.66
CA ALA A 79 -11.07 18.49 14.18
C ALA A 79 -12.59 18.81 14.35
N GLY A 80 -13.31 18.08 15.21
CA GLY A 80 -14.73 18.31 15.51
C GLY A 80 -15.69 17.54 14.59
N TRP A 81 -15.30 16.36 14.17
CA TRP A 81 -16.13 15.40 13.43
C TRP A 81 -17.12 14.67 14.35
N GLY A 82 -18.18 14.13 13.75
CA GLY A 82 -19.00 13.12 14.42
C GLY A 82 -18.21 11.81 14.63
N ASP A 83 -18.72 10.96 15.53
CA ASP A 83 -18.01 9.73 15.95
C ASP A 83 -17.59 8.85 14.77
N TRP A 84 -18.43 8.73 13.74
CA TRP A 84 -18.15 7.88 12.59
C TRP A 84 -17.08 8.46 11.67
N ASP A 85 -17.25 9.70 11.24
CA ASP A 85 -16.31 10.35 10.34
C ASP A 85 -14.93 10.47 11.00
N GLY A 86 -14.90 10.79 12.30
CA GLY A 86 -13.69 10.76 13.12
C GLY A 86 -13.03 9.38 13.16
N THR A 87 -13.81 8.29 13.16
CA THR A 87 -13.29 6.91 13.10
C THR A 87 -12.67 6.63 11.73
N VAL A 88 -13.31 7.04 10.63
CA VAL A 88 -12.78 6.89 9.26
C VAL A 88 -11.44 7.63 9.10
N LEU A 89 -11.38 8.87 9.56
CA LEU A 89 -10.14 9.68 9.51
C LEU A 89 -9.03 9.09 10.40
N ARG A 90 -9.37 8.57 11.56
CA ARG A 90 -8.42 7.88 12.44
C ARG A 90 -7.86 6.61 11.80
N ALA A 91 -8.71 5.85 11.12
CA ALA A 91 -8.27 4.69 10.35
C ALA A 91 -7.28 5.09 9.23
N ALA A 92 -7.52 6.21 8.54
CA ALA A 92 -6.59 6.75 7.54
C ALA A 92 -5.23 7.12 8.17
N ASP A 93 -5.25 7.81 9.33
CA ASP A 93 -4.03 8.17 10.07
C ASP A 93 -3.22 6.93 10.50
N GLU A 94 -3.88 5.89 11.00
CA GLU A 94 -3.24 4.66 11.45
C GLU A 94 -2.66 3.85 10.27
N ILE A 95 -3.41 3.67 9.19
CA ILE A 95 -2.96 3.00 7.97
C ILE A 95 -1.73 3.69 7.41
N TYR A 96 -1.73 5.01 7.36
CA TYR A 96 -0.62 5.81 6.85
C TYR A 96 0.62 5.71 7.74
N ARG A 97 0.47 6.01 9.04
CA ARG A 97 1.57 6.15 10.00
C ARG A 97 2.13 4.81 10.47
N ASP A 98 1.22 3.87 10.82
CA ASP A 98 1.58 2.64 11.51
C ASP A 98 1.66 1.43 10.56
N SER A 99 1.26 1.60 9.29
CA SER A 99 1.02 0.50 8.34
C SER A 99 0.15 -0.60 8.97
N PHE A 100 -0.84 -0.20 9.76
CA PHE A 100 -1.64 -1.08 10.59
C PHE A 100 -2.91 -0.36 11.07
N LEU A 101 -4.04 -1.05 11.06
CA LEU A 101 -5.30 -0.59 11.65
C LEU A 101 -5.41 -1.14 13.08
N SER A 102 -5.55 -0.26 14.09
CA SER A 102 -5.63 -0.65 15.49
C SER A 102 -6.89 -1.47 15.81
N ASP A 103 -6.91 -2.17 16.96
CA ASP A 103 -8.09 -2.91 17.42
C ASP A 103 -9.26 -1.98 17.71
N ASP A 104 -9.02 -0.79 18.27
CA ASP A 104 -10.08 0.19 18.52
C ASP A 104 -10.73 0.64 17.21
N SER A 105 -9.93 1.05 16.23
CA SER A 105 -10.46 1.45 14.91
C SER A 105 -11.13 0.30 14.19
N TRP A 106 -10.56 -0.91 14.22
CA TRP A 106 -11.19 -2.10 13.65
C TRP A 106 -12.56 -2.39 14.27
N GLN A 107 -12.66 -2.43 15.60
CA GLN A 107 -13.91 -2.71 16.31
C GLN A 107 -14.97 -1.65 16.03
N ARG A 108 -14.59 -0.36 16.03
CA ARG A 108 -15.51 0.73 15.68
C ARG A 108 -16.02 0.60 14.25
N MET A 109 -15.14 0.32 13.29
CA MET A 109 -15.56 0.14 11.89
C MET A 109 -16.43 -1.11 11.71
N ALA A 110 -16.17 -2.19 12.45
CA ALA A 110 -16.97 -3.42 12.44
C ALA A 110 -18.40 -3.24 12.98
N THR A 111 -18.72 -2.10 13.61
CA THR A 111 -20.12 -1.79 13.98
C THR A 111 -21.01 -1.46 12.75
N ARG A 112 -20.40 -1.09 11.62
CA ARG A 112 -21.12 -0.73 10.37
C ARG A 112 -20.69 -1.56 9.18
N TYR A 113 -19.45 -2.06 9.15
CA TYR A 113 -18.86 -2.75 8.03
C TYR A 113 -18.65 -4.23 8.35
N ASP A 114 -19.03 -5.09 7.43
CA ASP A 114 -18.70 -6.51 7.49
C ASP A 114 -17.22 -6.77 7.10
N ALA A 115 -16.84 -8.05 7.12
CA ALA A 115 -15.47 -8.45 6.84
C ALA A 115 -15.00 -8.08 5.42
N GLN A 116 -15.88 -8.11 4.41
CA GLN A 116 -15.53 -7.75 3.03
C GLN A 116 -15.37 -6.23 2.90
N GLN A 117 -16.25 -5.47 3.53
CA GLN A 117 -16.16 -4.02 3.58
C GLN A 117 -14.91 -3.55 4.34
N LEU A 118 -14.53 -4.23 5.42
CA LEU A 118 -13.28 -3.93 6.15
C LEU A 118 -12.03 -4.20 5.31
N LEU A 119 -12.04 -5.26 4.48
CA LEU A 119 -11.00 -5.47 3.46
C LEU A 119 -10.94 -4.28 2.50
N ASP A 120 -12.09 -3.86 1.96
CA ASP A 120 -12.16 -2.71 1.06
C ASP A 120 -11.67 -1.42 1.71
N VAL A 121 -11.97 -1.16 2.99
CA VAL A 121 -11.46 -0.01 3.74
C VAL A 121 -9.94 0.00 3.79
N ILE A 122 -9.33 -1.12 4.19
CA ILE A 122 -7.87 -1.23 4.32
C ILE A 122 -7.20 -1.00 2.95
N PHE A 123 -7.72 -1.67 1.91
CA PHE A 123 -7.14 -1.54 0.58
C PHE A 123 -7.41 -0.18 -0.05
N SER A 124 -8.54 0.48 0.23
CA SER A 124 -8.80 1.85 -0.23
C SER A 124 -7.83 2.85 0.38
N GLY A 125 -7.61 2.80 1.70
CA GLY A 125 -6.63 3.66 2.36
C GLY A 125 -5.21 3.44 1.83
N ALA A 126 -4.81 2.18 1.68
CA ALA A 126 -3.49 1.82 1.15
C ALA A 126 -3.32 2.17 -0.35
N GLU A 127 -4.39 2.11 -1.15
CA GLU A 127 -4.42 2.56 -2.54
C GLU A 127 -4.18 4.07 -2.65
N PHE A 128 -4.84 4.88 -1.81
CA PHE A 128 -4.62 6.33 -1.81
C PHE A 128 -3.18 6.68 -1.44
N ILE A 129 -2.54 5.93 -0.53
CA ILE A 129 -1.09 6.08 -0.25
C ILE A 129 -0.28 5.75 -1.51
N MET A 130 -0.55 4.62 -2.17
CA MET A 130 0.15 4.20 -3.38
C MET A 130 0.02 5.24 -4.50
N LEU A 131 -1.19 5.75 -4.76
CA LEU A 131 -1.44 6.77 -5.77
C LEU A 131 -0.72 8.08 -5.43
N SER A 132 -0.71 8.48 -4.15
CA SER A 132 0.01 9.67 -3.69
C SER A 132 1.52 9.54 -3.85
N MET A 133 2.11 8.40 -3.47
CA MET A 133 3.54 8.11 -3.67
C MET A 133 3.93 8.19 -5.15
N MET A 134 3.09 7.64 -6.04
CA MET A 134 3.31 7.73 -7.48
C MET A 134 3.19 9.16 -7.99
N ALA A 135 2.12 9.89 -7.60
CA ALA A 135 1.93 11.27 -8.04
C ALA A 135 3.09 12.16 -7.62
N ASN A 136 3.55 12.03 -6.37
CA ASN A 136 4.66 12.81 -5.84
C ASN A 136 5.98 12.48 -6.54
N SER A 137 6.32 11.18 -6.64
CA SER A 137 7.61 10.74 -7.23
C SER A 137 7.71 11.04 -8.72
N PHE A 138 6.59 11.06 -9.44
CA PHE A 138 6.55 11.39 -10.87
C PHE A 138 6.38 12.89 -11.13
N GLY A 139 6.28 13.72 -10.09
CA GLY A 139 6.08 15.16 -10.21
C GLY A 139 4.75 15.53 -10.88
N VAL A 140 3.71 14.71 -10.66
CA VAL A 140 2.39 14.93 -11.27
C VAL A 140 1.77 16.21 -10.70
N GLN A 141 1.50 17.16 -11.58
CA GLN A 141 0.82 18.40 -11.20
C GLN A 141 -0.70 18.19 -11.10
N PRO A 142 -1.41 18.95 -10.25
CA PRO A 142 -2.86 18.97 -10.25
C PRO A 142 -3.42 19.20 -11.65
N ASP A 143 -4.50 18.52 -11.98
CA ASP A 143 -5.18 18.68 -13.26
C ASP A 143 -5.97 20.01 -13.27
N ASP A 144 -5.92 20.75 -14.38
CA ASP A 144 -6.61 22.04 -14.52
C ASP A 144 -8.14 21.95 -14.32
N ARG A 145 -8.72 20.76 -14.51
CA ARG A 145 -10.13 20.49 -14.23
C ARG A 145 -10.48 20.47 -12.75
N PHE A 146 -9.47 20.33 -11.89
CA PHE A 146 -9.60 20.24 -10.45
C PHE A 146 -8.94 21.47 -9.80
N PRO A 147 -9.72 22.54 -9.54
CA PRO A 147 -9.18 23.81 -9.09
C PRO A 147 -8.73 23.81 -7.62
N ASP A 148 -9.06 22.77 -6.88
CA ASP A 148 -8.76 22.69 -5.46
C ASP A 148 -7.27 22.61 -5.17
N ARG A 149 -6.88 23.26 -4.08
CA ARG A 149 -5.52 23.22 -3.55
C ARG A 149 -5.59 22.93 -2.05
N PHE A 150 -4.47 22.61 -1.45
CA PHE A 150 -4.39 22.47 -0.01
C PHE A 150 -4.90 23.74 0.72
N PRO A 151 -5.59 23.56 1.86
CA PRO A 151 -6.02 24.69 2.66
C PRO A 151 -4.80 25.43 3.24
N VAL A 152 -4.61 26.67 2.83
CA VAL A 152 -3.42 27.49 3.17
C VAL A 152 -3.36 27.91 4.64
N ASP A 153 -4.45 27.81 5.37
CA ASP A 153 -4.58 28.20 6.77
C ASP A 153 -4.59 27.00 7.74
N VAL A 154 -4.38 25.80 7.23
CA VAL A 154 -4.15 24.60 8.04
C VAL A 154 -2.66 24.25 7.94
N GLU A 155 -1.94 24.37 9.05
CA GLU A 155 -0.53 23.98 9.09
C GLU A 155 -0.41 22.46 8.99
N TYR A 156 0.45 21.99 8.09
CA TYR A 156 0.76 20.56 8.00
C TYR A 156 1.58 20.13 9.23
N GLN A 157 1.09 19.13 9.93
CA GLN A 157 1.80 18.51 11.04
C GLN A 157 1.98 17.03 10.72
N PRO A 158 3.24 16.55 10.54
CA PRO A 158 3.51 15.15 10.34
C PRO A 158 3.06 14.35 11.56
N LEU A 159 2.45 13.21 11.30
CA LEU A 159 2.06 12.29 12.38
C LEU A 159 3.31 11.72 13.03
N MET A 160 3.43 11.89 14.35
CA MET A 160 4.52 11.30 15.12
C MET A 160 4.45 9.78 15.02
N ALA A 161 5.60 9.15 14.72
CA ALA A 161 5.70 7.70 14.76
C ALA A 161 5.32 7.21 16.16
N ARG A 162 4.41 6.21 16.22
CA ARG A 162 4.18 5.49 17.48
C ARG A 162 5.29 4.44 17.63
N SER A 163 5.64 4.13 18.90
CA SER A 163 6.46 2.95 19.16
C SER A 163 5.77 1.75 18.51
N ALA A 164 6.55 0.88 17.85
CA ALA A 164 6.05 -0.24 17.06
C ALA A 164 4.89 -0.92 17.79
N SER A 165 3.68 -0.78 17.25
CA SER A 165 2.51 -1.47 17.77
C SER A 165 2.78 -2.97 17.72
N ALA A 166 2.51 -3.68 18.80
CA ALA A 166 2.60 -5.14 18.79
C ALA A 166 1.70 -5.65 17.65
N ARG A 167 2.26 -6.44 16.76
CA ARG A 167 1.49 -7.06 15.69
C ARG A 167 0.54 -8.10 16.29
N LEU A 168 -0.56 -8.35 15.62
CA LEU A 168 -1.57 -9.29 16.06
C LEU A 168 -0.99 -10.71 16.16
N SER A 169 -1.21 -11.37 17.29
CA SER A 169 -0.85 -12.77 17.52
C SER A 169 -1.85 -13.75 16.90
N GLU A 170 -3.04 -13.27 16.56
CA GLU A 170 -4.13 -14.04 15.96
C GLU A 170 -4.70 -13.28 14.76
N ALA A 171 -5.23 -14.00 13.80
CA ALA A 171 -5.85 -13.39 12.63
C ALA A 171 -7.22 -12.76 12.99
N ARG A 172 -7.49 -11.54 12.51
CA ARG A 172 -8.83 -10.96 12.55
C ARG A 172 -9.76 -11.56 11.52
N LEU A 173 -9.18 -11.98 10.39
CA LEU A 173 -9.86 -12.76 9.35
C LEU A 173 -9.04 -14.01 9.09
N GLU A 174 -9.57 -15.15 9.57
CA GLU A 174 -8.93 -16.45 9.33
C GLU A 174 -8.91 -16.81 7.84
N PRO A 175 -7.87 -17.48 7.34
CA PRO A 175 -7.88 -18.08 6.03
C PRO A 175 -9.12 -18.98 5.85
N ILE A 176 -9.68 -19.06 4.64
CA ILE A 176 -10.73 -20.04 4.36
C ILE A 176 -10.09 -21.42 4.25
N GLU A 177 -10.53 -22.34 5.09
CA GLU A 177 -10.09 -23.73 5.02
C GLU A 177 -10.50 -24.39 3.69
N ARG A 178 -9.68 -25.32 3.19
CA ARG A 178 -9.90 -25.94 1.86
C ARG A 178 -11.26 -26.65 1.76
N GLU A 179 -11.72 -27.22 2.86
CA GLU A 179 -13.00 -27.92 2.98
C GLU A 179 -14.18 -26.96 2.76
N ASP A 180 -14.03 -25.71 3.11
CA ASP A 180 -15.05 -24.67 3.03
C ASP A 180 -15.00 -23.87 1.70
N TRP A 181 -14.12 -24.24 0.76
CA TRP A 181 -14.03 -23.53 -0.51
C TRP A 181 -15.27 -23.73 -1.35
N SER A 182 -15.96 -22.65 -1.65
CA SER A 182 -16.97 -22.63 -2.71
C SER A 182 -16.35 -22.95 -4.08
N THR A 183 -17.17 -23.21 -5.07
CA THR A 183 -16.68 -23.40 -6.46
C THR A 183 -15.88 -22.18 -6.92
N GLU A 184 -16.37 -20.98 -6.64
CA GLU A 184 -15.69 -19.74 -7.02
C GLU A 184 -14.33 -19.58 -6.32
N VAL A 185 -14.27 -19.83 -5.01
CA VAL A 185 -13.00 -19.78 -4.25
C VAL A 185 -12.00 -20.82 -4.77
N ARG A 186 -12.48 -22.00 -5.14
CA ARG A 186 -11.63 -23.05 -5.72
C ARG A 186 -11.05 -22.65 -7.07
N GLU A 187 -11.83 -22.02 -7.92
CA GLU A 187 -11.35 -21.48 -9.20
C GLU A 187 -10.31 -20.36 -9.02
N LEU A 188 -10.40 -19.58 -7.93
CA LEU A 188 -9.44 -18.54 -7.62
C LEU A 188 -8.11 -19.07 -7.07
N LEU A 189 -8.19 -20.04 -6.15
CA LEU A 189 -7.04 -20.47 -5.35
C LEU A 189 -6.34 -21.71 -5.91
N ASP A 190 -7.04 -22.57 -6.65
CA ASP A 190 -6.53 -23.80 -7.24
C ASP A 190 -7.10 -24.03 -8.65
N PRO A 191 -6.90 -23.09 -9.60
CA PRO A 191 -7.52 -23.15 -10.93
C PRO A 191 -7.09 -24.38 -11.74
N ALA A 192 -5.93 -24.96 -11.42
CA ALA A 192 -5.42 -26.19 -12.09
C ALA A 192 -5.89 -27.48 -11.39
N GLY A 193 -6.58 -27.40 -10.26
CA GLY A 193 -7.04 -28.57 -9.49
C GLY A 193 -5.90 -29.44 -8.95
N THR A 194 -4.73 -28.87 -8.70
CA THR A 194 -3.53 -29.61 -8.32
C THR A 194 -3.47 -29.98 -6.84
N GLY A 195 -4.35 -29.40 -6.02
CA GLY A 195 -4.34 -29.60 -4.57
C GLY A 195 -3.14 -28.99 -3.85
N GLY A 196 -2.38 -28.11 -4.50
CA GLY A 196 -1.20 -27.47 -3.93
C GLY A 196 -1.50 -26.61 -2.70
N ALA A 197 -0.48 -26.37 -1.86
CA ALA A 197 -0.61 -25.50 -0.71
C ALA A 197 -0.86 -24.04 -1.15
N VAL A 198 -1.85 -23.40 -0.53
CA VAL A 198 -2.20 -22.00 -0.73
C VAL A 198 -1.69 -21.19 0.46
N LEU A 199 -1.13 -20.01 0.19
CA LEU A 199 -0.68 -19.11 1.25
C LEU A 199 -1.87 -18.52 2.02
N ASN A 200 -1.71 -18.35 3.33
CA ASN A 200 -2.74 -17.78 4.20
C ASN A 200 -3.24 -16.41 3.68
N LEU A 201 -2.35 -15.57 3.15
CA LEU A 201 -2.75 -14.32 2.49
C LEU A 201 -3.84 -14.54 1.44
N TYR A 202 -3.63 -15.46 0.50
CA TYR A 202 -4.59 -15.68 -0.59
C TYR A 202 -5.88 -16.31 -0.09
N ALA A 203 -5.79 -17.25 0.84
CA ALA A 203 -6.96 -17.88 1.46
C ALA A 203 -7.79 -16.86 2.27
N THR A 204 -7.14 -15.89 2.93
CA THR A 204 -7.82 -14.77 3.61
C THR A 204 -8.50 -13.83 2.60
N LEU A 205 -7.79 -13.40 1.55
CA LEU A 205 -8.34 -12.48 0.55
C LEU A 205 -9.47 -13.12 -0.28
N ALA A 206 -9.47 -14.43 -0.45
CA ALA A 206 -10.52 -15.16 -1.17
C ALA A 206 -11.88 -15.15 -0.44
N ARG A 207 -11.95 -14.66 0.82
CA ARG A 207 -13.22 -14.32 1.49
C ARG A 207 -13.97 -13.20 0.78
N HIS A 208 -13.31 -12.47 -0.11
CA HIS A 208 -13.88 -11.43 -0.95
C HIS A 208 -13.54 -11.66 -2.43
N PRO A 209 -14.23 -12.60 -3.11
CA PRO A 209 -13.88 -13.03 -4.47
C PRO A 209 -13.90 -11.88 -5.49
N THR A 210 -14.85 -10.95 -5.37
CA THR A 210 -14.98 -9.80 -6.27
C THR A 210 -13.77 -8.86 -6.17
N PHE A 211 -13.24 -8.65 -4.97
CA PHE A 211 -12.00 -7.92 -4.73
C PHE A 211 -10.75 -8.73 -5.17
N PHE A 212 -10.74 -10.04 -4.90
CA PHE A 212 -9.58 -10.89 -5.16
C PHE A 212 -9.13 -10.85 -6.62
N ARG A 213 -10.08 -10.90 -7.57
CA ARG A 213 -9.77 -10.94 -9.01
C ARG A 213 -8.95 -9.72 -9.48
N PRO A 214 -9.40 -8.48 -9.32
CA PRO A 214 -8.62 -7.30 -9.70
C PRO A 214 -7.31 -7.17 -8.91
N ARG A 215 -7.29 -7.56 -7.63
CA ARG A 215 -6.07 -7.59 -6.82
C ARG A 215 -5.05 -8.60 -7.35
N ALA A 216 -5.49 -9.76 -7.81
CA ALA A 216 -4.61 -10.76 -8.42
C ALA A 216 -3.94 -10.24 -9.71
N VAL A 217 -4.63 -9.44 -10.52
CA VAL A 217 -4.06 -8.79 -11.71
C VAL A 217 -2.92 -7.86 -11.32
N GLN A 218 -3.13 -6.98 -10.33
CA GLN A 218 -2.09 -6.08 -9.83
C GLN A 218 -0.88 -6.87 -9.27
N SER A 219 -1.16 -7.91 -8.47
CA SER A 219 -0.12 -8.78 -7.92
C SER A 219 0.70 -9.47 -9.01
N ALA A 220 0.05 -9.98 -10.05
CA ALA A 220 0.74 -10.62 -11.17
C ALA A 220 1.63 -9.61 -11.93
N TYR A 221 1.13 -8.39 -12.16
CA TYR A 221 1.91 -7.34 -12.79
C TYR A 221 3.19 -7.05 -12.01
N ILE A 222 3.11 -6.76 -10.71
CA ILE A 222 4.29 -6.40 -9.90
C ILE A 222 5.29 -7.57 -9.84
N ARG A 223 4.81 -8.82 -9.77
CA ARG A 223 5.69 -10.00 -9.64
C ARG A 223 6.35 -10.42 -10.94
N THR A 224 5.64 -10.32 -12.06
CA THR A 224 6.08 -10.93 -13.33
C THR A 224 5.93 -10.03 -14.56
N GLY A 225 5.17 -8.97 -14.47
CA GLY A 225 4.93 -8.01 -15.57
C GLY A 225 5.83 -6.77 -15.50
N ALA A 226 6.38 -6.46 -14.33
CA ALA A 226 7.31 -5.35 -14.14
C ALA A 226 8.69 -5.68 -14.74
N THR A 227 9.39 -4.64 -15.18
CA THR A 227 10.65 -4.76 -15.95
C THR A 227 11.90 -4.82 -15.08
N LEU A 228 11.76 -4.82 -13.75
CA LEU A 228 12.87 -4.93 -12.81
C LEU A 228 13.51 -6.32 -12.82
N SER A 229 14.83 -6.40 -12.57
CA SER A 229 15.46 -7.68 -12.30
C SER A 229 14.87 -8.32 -11.05
N ASP A 230 14.89 -9.65 -10.98
CA ASP A 230 14.41 -10.37 -9.78
C ASP A 230 15.12 -9.88 -8.52
N ARG A 231 16.43 -9.63 -8.60
CA ARG A 231 17.25 -9.19 -7.48
C ARG A 231 16.86 -7.77 -7.02
N ASP A 232 16.74 -6.84 -7.95
CA ASP A 232 16.36 -5.46 -7.63
C ASP A 232 14.97 -5.42 -6.99
N ARG A 233 14.04 -6.20 -7.55
CA ARG A 233 12.67 -6.33 -7.02
C ARG A 233 12.65 -6.88 -5.59
N GLU A 234 13.41 -7.95 -5.31
CA GLU A 234 13.44 -8.53 -3.96
C GLU A 234 14.11 -7.61 -2.93
N ILE A 235 15.12 -6.82 -3.30
CA ILE A 235 15.71 -5.79 -2.43
C ILE A 235 14.64 -4.77 -2.02
N LEU A 236 13.86 -4.26 -2.98
CA LEU A 236 12.79 -3.29 -2.72
C LEU A 236 11.70 -3.89 -1.82
N ILE A 237 11.24 -5.11 -2.13
CA ILE A 237 10.16 -5.78 -1.40
C ILE A 237 10.56 -6.10 0.04
N LEU A 238 11.72 -6.69 0.23
CA LEU A 238 12.23 -6.98 1.56
C LEU A 238 12.40 -5.70 2.39
N ARG A 239 12.93 -4.62 1.77
CA ARG A 239 13.10 -3.34 2.48
C ARG A 239 11.79 -2.74 2.92
N ILE A 240 10.81 -2.63 2.03
CA ILE A 240 9.51 -2.07 2.40
C ILE A 240 8.75 -2.96 3.40
N GLY A 241 8.83 -4.29 3.26
CA GLY A 241 8.27 -5.23 4.23
C GLY A 241 8.87 -5.05 5.63
N TRP A 242 10.20 -4.82 5.71
CA TRP A 242 10.90 -4.50 6.95
C TRP A 242 10.42 -3.18 7.55
N LEU A 243 10.39 -2.11 6.78
CA LEU A 243 9.97 -0.77 7.21
C LEU A 243 8.52 -0.76 7.70
N CYS A 244 7.61 -1.40 6.99
CA CYS A 244 6.22 -1.56 7.42
C CYS A 244 6.04 -2.51 8.61
N GLY A 245 7.09 -3.19 9.07
CA GLY A 245 6.99 -4.21 10.13
C GLY A 245 6.11 -5.39 9.73
N SER A 246 6.06 -5.77 8.45
CA SER A 246 5.28 -6.90 7.96
C SER A 246 6.12 -8.18 7.94
N GLU A 247 6.08 -8.92 9.07
CA GLU A 247 6.85 -10.17 9.20
C GLU A 247 6.40 -11.22 8.18
N TYR A 248 5.10 -11.23 7.85
CA TYR A 248 4.58 -12.14 6.83
C TYR A 248 5.19 -11.88 5.46
N GLU A 249 5.21 -10.60 5.02
CA GLU A 249 5.77 -10.22 3.72
C GLU A 249 7.27 -10.53 3.66
N TRP A 250 8.00 -10.09 4.68
CA TRP A 250 9.41 -10.43 4.84
C TRP A 250 9.67 -11.93 4.71
N SER A 251 8.94 -12.72 5.45
CA SER A 251 9.08 -14.18 5.49
C SER A 251 8.92 -14.84 4.13
N GLN A 252 7.90 -14.43 3.37
CA GLN A 252 7.65 -14.98 2.04
C GLN A 252 8.77 -14.59 1.07
N HIS A 253 9.23 -13.34 1.12
CA HIS A 253 10.23 -12.82 0.20
C HIS A 253 11.68 -13.22 0.56
N VAL A 254 12.01 -13.51 1.81
CA VAL A 254 13.28 -14.19 2.18
C VAL A 254 13.44 -15.51 1.40
N ARG A 255 12.36 -16.26 1.20
CA ARG A 255 12.43 -17.52 0.43
C ARG A 255 12.65 -17.30 -1.06
N VAL A 256 12.02 -16.24 -1.62
CA VAL A 256 12.25 -15.86 -3.01
C VAL A 256 13.69 -15.36 -3.19
N ALA A 257 14.16 -14.46 -2.32
CA ALA A 257 15.51 -13.92 -2.33
C ALA A 257 16.57 -15.04 -2.29
N ARG A 258 16.42 -16.03 -1.42
CA ARG A 258 17.32 -17.20 -1.38
C ARG A 258 17.29 -18.01 -2.67
N ARG A 259 16.12 -18.20 -3.28
CA ARG A 259 15.96 -18.95 -4.54
C ARG A 259 16.67 -18.28 -5.70
N ILE A 260 16.71 -16.95 -5.74
CA ILE A 260 17.41 -16.18 -6.76
C ILE A 260 18.90 -15.97 -6.43
N GLY A 261 19.40 -16.56 -5.34
CA GLY A 261 20.81 -16.58 -4.98
C GLY A 261 21.29 -15.48 -4.04
N MET A 262 20.39 -14.72 -3.39
CA MET A 262 20.82 -13.80 -2.32
C MET A 262 21.28 -14.58 -1.10
N SER A 263 22.43 -14.21 -0.57
CA SER A 263 23.00 -14.80 0.65
C SER A 263 22.22 -14.36 1.91
N ALA A 264 22.39 -15.10 3.00
CA ALA A 264 21.80 -14.75 4.28
C ALA A 264 22.27 -13.37 4.79
N ASP A 265 23.55 -13.05 4.54
CA ASP A 265 24.12 -11.76 4.93
C ASP A 265 23.54 -10.60 4.11
N GLU A 266 23.33 -10.77 2.80
CA GLU A 266 22.68 -9.76 1.97
C GLU A 266 21.24 -9.52 2.40
N ILE A 267 20.48 -10.57 2.74
CA ILE A 267 19.11 -10.45 3.25
C ILE A 267 19.12 -9.70 4.59
N LEU A 268 20.10 -9.95 5.46
CA LEU A 268 20.26 -9.22 6.71
C LEU A 268 20.61 -7.75 6.46
N ASP A 269 21.46 -7.46 5.49
CA ASP A 269 21.85 -6.10 5.11
C ASP A 269 20.69 -5.30 4.53
N VAL A 270 19.65 -5.94 3.97
CA VAL A 270 18.42 -5.23 3.59
C VAL A 270 17.74 -4.62 4.83
N ALA A 271 17.73 -5.33 5.97
CA ALA A 271 17.17 -4.78 7.21
C ALA A 271 18.00 -3.59 7.74
N VAL A 272 19.33 -3.64 7.58
CA VAL A 272 20.22 -2.50 7.91
C VAL A 272 19.95 -1.31 6.98
N GLY A 273 19.72 -1.54 5.69
CA GLY A 273 19.40 -0.52 4.69
C GLY A 273 20.60 -0.07 3.86
N ALA A 274 20.48 1.12 3.25
CA ALA A 274 21.42 1.67 2.28
C ALA A 274 22.86 1.86 2.79
N THR A 275 23.07 1.88 4.10
CA THR A 275 24.39 2.08 4.73
C THR A 275 25.21 0.80 4.90
N ALA A 276 24.62 -0.37 4.67
CA ALA A 276 25.35 -1.63 4.74
C ALA A 276 26.44 -1.71 3.64
N SER A 277 27.62 -2.18 4.00
CA SER A 277 28.82 -2.06 3.16
C SER A 277 28.89 -3.03 1.98
N ARG A 278 28.00 -4.04 1.91
CA ARG A 278 27.98 -5.03 0.81
C ARG A 278 27.30 -4.52 -0.47
N TRP A 279 26.49 -3.49 -0.36
CA TRP A 279 25.71 -2.99 -1.50
C TRP A 279 26.62 -2.32 -2.54
N SER A 280 26.36 -2.61 -3.80
CA SER A 280 26.80 -1.72 -4.87
C SER A 280 26.16 -0.35 -4.70
N ARG A 281 26.76 0.69 -5.29
CA ARG A 281 26.15 2.04 -5.25
C ARG A 281 24.71 2.04 -5.72
N PHE A 282 24.42 1.30 -6.79
CA PHE A 282 23.07 1.21 -7.34
C PHE A 282 22.06 0.53 -6.39
N GLU A 283 22.44 -0.58 -5.76
CA GLU A 283 21.60 -1.27 -4.78
C GLU A 283 21.38 -0.42 -3.53
N ALA A 284 22.39 0.33 -3.09
CA ALA A 284 22.21 1.32 -2.02
C ALA A 284 21.21 2.43 -2.42
N ASP A 285 21.22 2.86 -3.70
CA ASP A 285 20.26 3.84 -4.20
C ASP A 285 18.83 3.27 -4.27
N LEU A 286 18.64 1.97 -4.58
CA LEU A 286 17.33 1.30 -4.49
C LEU A 286 16.80 1.26 -3.05
N LEU A 287 17.66 0.92 -2.10
CA LEU A 287 17.29 0.91 -0.67
C LEU A 287 16.92 2.32 -0.19
N ARG A 288 17.70 3.34 -0.61
CA ARG A 288 17.42 4.75 -0.29
C ARG A 288 16.09 5.19 -0.89
N ALA A 289 15.78 4.85 -2.14
CA ALA A 289 14.50 5.14 -2.75
C ALA A 289 13.35 4.52 -1.98
N THR A 290 13.53 3.29 -1.46
CA THR A 290 12.52 2.63 -0.63
C THR A 290 12.32 3.35 0.70
N ASP A 291 13.41 3.79 1.35
CA ASP A 291 13.37 4.56 2.59
C ASP A 291 12.66 5.90 2.38
N GLU A 292 13.00 6.63 1.32
CA GLU A 292 12.37 7.90 0.95
C GLU A 292 10.87 7.73 0.66
N LEU A 293 10.48 6.71 -0.12
CA LEU A 293 9.08 6.39 -0.40
C LEU A 293 8.30 6.03 0.87
N HIS A 294 8.93 5.34 1.83
CA HIS A 294 8.26 4.99 3.09
C HIS A 294 8.08 6.18 4.02
N HIS A 295 9.10 7.05 4.14
CA HIS A 295 9.12 8.13 5.14
C HIS A 295 8.65 9.49 4.60
N GLN A 296 8.72 9.71 3.28
CA GLN A 296 8.48 11.00 2.63
C GLN A 296 7.43 10.92 1.50
N ASP A 297 6.93 9.72 1.19
CA ASP A 297 5.97 9.45 0.11
C ASP A 297 6.42 9.96 -1.28
N THR A 298 7.74 10.09 -1.48
CA THR A 298 8.35 10.56 -2.73
C THR A 298 9.79 10.08 -2.83
N VAL A 299 10.32 10.00 -4.04
CA VAL A 299 11.76 9.79 -4.29
C VAL A 299 12.40 11.15 -4.55
N SER A 300 13.48 11.47 -3.81
CA SER A 300 14.20 12.74 -4.00
C SER A 300 14.85 12.83 -5.39
N ASP A 301 15.02 14.07 -5.89
CA ASP A 301 15.70 14.33 -7.18
C ASP A 301 17.09 13.69 -7.24
N ALA A 302 17.83 13.69 -6.14
CA ALA A 302 19.15 13.11 -6.06
C ALA A 302 19.12 11.59 -6.27
N THR A 303 18.22 10.89 -5.57
CA THR A 303 18.05 9.44 -5.70
C THR A 303 17.48 9.07 -7.07
N TRP A 304 16.49 9.83 -7.55
CA TRP A 304 15.93 9.65 -8.90
C TRP A 304 16.98 9.78 -9.98
N SER A 305 17.79 10.84 -9.93
CA SER A 305 18.90 11.05 -10.87
C SER A 305 19.95 9.94 -10.82
N ALA A 306 20.29 9.44 -9.62
CA ALA A 306 21.23 8.33 -9.46
C ALA A 306 20.70 7.05 -10.11
N LEU A 307 19.42 6.71 -9.90
CA LEU A 307 18.77 5.54 -10.48
C LEU A 307 18.59 5.65 -11.99
N SER A 308 18.32 6.84 -12.52
CA SER A 308 18.18 7.12 -13.96
C SER A 308 19.44 6.86 -14.77
N ASN A 309 20.60 6.72 -14.14
CA ASN A 309 21.83 6.32 -14.85
C ASN A 309 21.80 4.85 -15.32
N ARG A 310 20.90 4.03 -14.75
CA ARG A 310 20.80 2.61 -15.08
C ARG A 310 19.38 2.22 -15.52
N TYR A 311 18.36 2.79 -14.89
CA TYR A 311 16.97 2.50 -15.18
C TYR A 311 16.42 3.42 -16.26
N ASP A 312 15.66 2.86 -17.19
CA ASP A 312 14.80 3.63 -18.08
C ASP A 312 13.53 4.12 -17.38
N THR A 313 12.72 4.89 -18.08
CA THR A 313 11.47 5.45 -17.53
C THR A 313 10.50 4.36 -17.05
N GLY A 314 10.38 3.24 -17.78
CA GLY A 314 9.52 2.12 -17.40
C GLY A 314 9.98 1.47 -16.09
N GLN A 315 11.28 1.23 -15.97
CA GLN A 315 11.88 0.66 -14.76
C GLN A 315 11.76 1.57 -13.54
N LEU A 316 11.89 2.90 -13.72
CA LEU A 316 11.65 3.88 -12.64
C LEU A 316 10.19 3.87 -12.19
N ILE A 317 9.25 3.77 -13.11
CA ILE A 317 7.82 3.63 -12.80
C ILE A 317 7.59 2.32 -12.05
N ASP A 318 8.12 1.20 -12.52
CA ASP A 318 7.99 -0.12 -11.90
C ASP A 318 8.60 -0.17 -10.49
N MET A 319 9.70 0.52 -10.26
CA MET A 319 10.33 0.64 -8.96
C MET A 319 9.40 1.30 -7.94
N VAL A 320 8.83 2.47 -8.28
CA VAL A 320 7.88 3.16 -7.38
C VAL A 320 6.64 2.30 -7.14
N ILE A 321 6.08 1.69 -8.19
CA ILE A 321 4.90 0.81 -8.09
C ILE A 321 5.20 -0.41 -7.22
N THR A 322 6.39 -1.00 -7.35
CA THR A 322 6.79 -2.16 -6.53
C THR A 322 6.80 -1.81 -5.05
N VAL A 323 7.47 -0.74 -4.68
CA VAL A 323 7.54 -0.30 -3.27
C VAL A 323 6.13 0.05 -2.74
N ALA A 324 5.38 0.87 -3.47
CA ALA A 324 4.06 1.32 -3.05
C ALA A 324 3.03 0.17 -2.98
N GLY A 325 3.06 -0.75 -3.96
CA GLY A 325 2.21 -1.93 -3.98
C GLY A 325 2.51 -2.91 -2.85
N TYR A 326 3.78 -3.07 -2.47
CA TYR A 326 4.15 -3.92 -1.34
C TYR A 326 3.96 -3.24 0.03
N ARG A 327 3.99 -1.89 0.10
CA ARG A 327 3.48 -1.15 1.26
C ARG A 327 1.99 -1.43 1.46
N MET A 328 1.19 -1.39 0.39
CA MET A 328 -0.24 -1.75 0.43
C MET A 328 -0.48 -3.17 0.97
N VAL A 329 0.26 -4.16 0.47
CA VAL A 329 0.14 -5.55 0.96
C VAL A 329 0.53 -5.65 2.42
N SER A 330 1.63 -5.01 2.82
CA SER A 330 2.10 -4.99 4.21
C SER A 330 1.07 -4.39 5.16
N ILE A 331 0.41 -3.30 4.78
CA ILE A 331 -0.70 -2.69 5.54
C ILE A 331 -1.82 -3.71 5.73
N ALA A 332 -2.21 -4.40 4.67
CA ALA A 332 -3.28 -5.39 4.73
C ALA A 332 -2.90 -6.59 5.61
N LEU A 333 -1.73 -7.18 5.42
CA LEU A 333 -1.24 -8.30 6.21
C LEU A 333 -1.18 -7.98 7.70
N ASN A 334 -0.65 -6.81 8.03
CA ASN A 334 -0.57 -6.34 9.40
C ASN A 334 -1.96 -6.14 10.00
N SER A 335 -2.86 -5.44 9.28
CA SER A 335 -4.20 -5.08 9.77
C SER A 335 -5.13 -6.29 9.89
N LEU A 336 -4.98 -7.28 9.02
CA LEU A 336 -5.74 -8.53 9.06
C LEU A 336 -5.16 -9.54 10.07
N GLY A 337 -3.92 -9.32 10.53
CA GLY A 337 -3.23 -10.25 11.43
C GLY A 337 -2.90 -11.58 10.75
N THR A 338 -2.57 -11.55 9.45
CA THR A 338 -2.27 -12.78 8.70
C THR A 338 -1.08 -13.51 9.33
N GLN A 339 -1.32 -14.73 9.80
CA GLN A 339 -0.32 -15.53 10.52
C GLN A 339 0.60 -16.27 9.53
N LEU A 340 1.87 -16.46 9.93
CA LEU A 340 2.83 -17.22 9.14
C LEU A 340 2.46 -18.71 9.10
N GLU A 341 2.64 -19.34 7.96
CA GLU A 341 2.61 -20.79 7.86
C GLU A 341 3.76 -21.41 8.70
N PRO A 342 3.58 -22.63 9.23
CA PRO A 342 4.59 -23.28 10.06
C PRO A 342 5.97 -23.37 9.38
N GLY A 343 7.02 -23.15 10.16
CA GLY A 343 8.42 -23.28 9.70
C GLY A 343 8.91 -22.16 8.79
N ARG A 344 8.19 -21.04 8.70
CA ARG A 344 8.62 -19.88 7.91
C ARG A 344 9.71 -19.07 8.61
N PRO A 345 10.61 -18.42 7.84
CA PRO A 345 11.59 -17.49 8.40
C PRO A 345 10.89 -16.35 9.15
N ARG A 346 11.49 -15.91 10.24
CA ARG A 346 11.05 -14.74 11.00
C ARG A 346 11.92 -13.53 10.70
N PHE A 347 11.52 -12.36 11.20
CA PHE A 347 12.38 -11.20 11.19
C PHE A 347 13.74 -11.50 11.85
N PRO A 348 14.84 -10.93 11.32
CA PRO A 348 16.12 -10.99 12.00
C PRO A 348 16.09 -10.17 13.31
N ASP A 349 16.93 -10.57 14.26
CA ASP A 349 17.13 -9.83 15.51
C ASP A 349 18.03 -8.60 15.26
N VAL A 350 17.47 -7.61 14.57
CA VAL A 350 18.09 -6.31 14.28
C VAL A 350 17.15 -5.23 14.75
N ALA A 351 17.65 -4.22 15.43
CA ALA A 351 16.84 -3.09 15.87
C ALA A 351 16.22 -2.39 14.66
N ARG A 352 14.89 -2.20 14.69
CA ARG A 352 14.20 -1.37 13.71
C ARG A 352 14.40 0.08 14.06
N GLN A 353 14.89 0.84 13.12
CA GLN A 353 15.11 2.29 13.24
C GLN A 353 13.83 3.05 12.94
#